data_bc219a84cd08d8e92280bcb41c32b909
#
_entry.id   bc219a84cd08d8e92280bcb41c32b909
#
_cell.length_a   1.000
_cell.length_b   1.000
_cell.length_c   1.000
_cell.angle_alpha   90.00
_cell.angle_beta   90.00
_cell.angle_gamma   90.00
#
_symmetry.space_group_name_H-M   'P 1'
#
loop_
_entity.id
_entity.type
_entity.pdbx_description
1 polymer ?
#
loop_
_entity_poly.entity_id
_entity_poly.type
_entity_poly.pdbx_seq_one_letter_code
_entity_poly.pdbx_strand_id
1 'polypeptide(L)'
;MFPYLRARPALATIGALALCAGCSTSAQNTQATTTPTSSSTPSATVPSAELPTSTTPGAPTTKTSSPQEPPAGDGRASSTVVITSTNWNKASRNVEVSGYVPVVESDGRCTLALQRNGLTKTTQSTGNPDASSTSCGRMTIPGSQLSPGRWTAVITYLSKATRAASSPAMIEVP
;
A
#
# COMPACT_ATOMS: atom_id res chain seq x y z
N MET A 1 22.58 46.74 -14.86
CA MET A 1 23.96 46.89 -14.35
C MET A 1 23.91 46.86 -12.86
N PHE A 2 24.20 45.74 -12.25
CA PHE A 2 24.82 45.54 -10.93
C PHE A 2 24.79 44.06 -10.59
N PRO A 3 25.96 43.39 -10.50
CA PRO A 3 26.04 41.98 -10.11
C PRO A 3 26.18 41.89 -8.59
N TYR A 4 25.29 41.19 -7.90
CA TYR A 4 25.56 40.82 -6.51
C TYR A 4 26.08 39.39 -6.45
N LEU A 5 27.38 39.25 -6.39
CA LEU A 5 28.06 38.07 -5.87
C LEU A 5 27.74 37.97 -4.37
N ARG A 6 27.10 36.88 -3.94
CA ARG A 6 27.07 36.47 -2.53
C ARG A 6 27.86 35.19 -2.34
N ALA A 7 28.96 35.36 -1.62
CA ALA A 7 29.86 34.31 -1.15
C ALA A 7 29.12 33.33 -0.22
N ARG A 8 29.38 32.03 -0.38
CA ARG A 8 29.02 30.97 0.53
C ARG A 8 30.07 30.79 1.59
N PRO A 9 29.76 30.71 2.90
CA PRO A 9 30.69 30.19 3.89
C PRO A 9 30.62 28.67 3.92
N ALA A 10 31.75 28.01 3.76
CA ALA A 10 31.98 26.61 4.06
C ALA A 10 32.05 26.46 5.58
N LEU A 11 31.21 25.63 6.17
CA LEU A 11 31.36 25.11 7.54
C LEU A 11 31.68 23.64 7.44
N ALA A 12 32.92 23.30 7.68
CA ALA A 12 33.41 21.97 7.98
C ALA A 12 33.10 21.69 9.45
N THR A 13 32.37 20.62 9.72
CA THR A 13 32.26 20.04 11.06
C THR A 13 32.71 18.59 11.02
N ILE A 14 33.87 18.39 11.61
CA ILE A 14 34.45 17.11 12.05
C ILE A 14 33.71 16.68 13.30
N GLY A 15 33.27 15.45 13.39
CA GLY A 15 32.59 14.96 14.60
C GLY A 15 32.45 13.46 14.68
N ALA A 16 33.47 12.81 15.28
CA ALA A 16 33.44 11.67 16.20
C ALA A 16 32.79 10.35 15.79
N LEU A 17 33.67 9.35 15.55
CA LEU A 17 33.42 7.91 15.67
C LEU A 17 33.02 7.59 17.11
N ALA A 18 31.90 6.91 17.30
CA ALA A 18 31.62 6.14 18.51
C ALA A 18 31.45 4.67 18.10
N LEU A 19 32.47 3.86 18.43
CA LEU A 19 32.40 2.40 18.44
C LEU A 19 31.60 1.98 19.68
N CYS A 20 30.45 1.36 19.47
CA CYS A 20 29.81 0.56 20.51
C CYS A 20 29.87 -0.91 20.12
N ALA A 21 30.83 -1.62 20.71
CA ALA A 21 30.84 -3.07 20.84
C ALA A 21 29.84 -3.43 21.94
N GLY A 22 28.85 -4.27 21.68
CA GLY A 22 27.84 -4.71 22.63
C GLY A 22 27.35 -6.11 22.31
N CYS A 23 27.95 -7.08 22.96
CA CYS A 23 27.57 -8.42 23.38
C CYS A 23 26.34 -9.10 22.79
N SER A 24 26.66 -10.22 22.16
CA SER A 24 25.80 -11.38 21.93
C SER A 24 25.26 -11.95 23.26
N THR A 25 23.98 -12.17 23.32
CA THR A 25 23.38 -13.10 24.25
C THR A 25 22.50 -14.07 23.50
N SER A 26 23.01 -15.26 23.26
CA SER A 26 22.26 -16.42 22.79
C SER A 26 21.29 -16.85 23.90
N ALA A 27 20.02 -16.73 23.69
CA ALA A 27 19.01 -17.44 24.46
C ALA A 27 18.54 -18.64 23.62
N GLN A 28 19.04 -19.80 24.02
CA GLN A 28 18.49 -21.11 23.64
C GLN A 28 17.06 -21.17 24.17
N ASN A 29 16.08 -21.30 23.33
CA ASN A 29 14.74 -21.67 23.75
C ASN A 29 14.43 -23.08 23.32
N THR A 30 14.19 -23.88 24.33
CA THR A 30 13.88 -25.30 24.38
C THR A 30 12.64 -25.63 23.52
N GLN A 31 12.77 -26.65 22.68
CA GLN A 31 11.69 -27.32 21.99
C GLN A 31 10.70 -27.91 22.99
N ALA A 32 9.47 -27.47 22.94
CA ALA A 32 8.35 -28.23 23.48
C ALA A 32 7.64 -28.92 22.31
N THR A 33 7.88 -30.23 22.22
CA THR A 33 7.15 -31.16 21.37
C THR A 33 5.73 -31.31 21.93
N THR A 34 4.73 -30.85 21.24
CA THR A 34 3.33 -31.19 21.47
C THR A 34 2.79 -31.95 20.28
N THR A 35 2.48 -33.19 20.49
CA THR A 35 1.82 -34.18 19.66
C THR A 35 0.44 -33.67 19.20
N PRO A 36 0.06 -33.74 17.92
CA PRO A 36 -1.32 -33.50 17.52
C PRO A 36 -2.16 -34.76 17.77
N THR A 37 -3.10 -34.65 18.68
CA THR A 37 -4.19 -35.61 18.88
C THR A 37 -5.17 -35.51 17.72
N SER A 38 -5.30 -36.59 16.98
CA SER A 38 -6.37 -36.81 16.00
C SER A 38 -7.72 -36.91 16.69
N SER A 39 -8.70 -36.10 16.30
CA SER A 39 -10.11 -36.30 16.66
C SER A 39 -11.00 -36.18 15.44
N SER A 40 -11.40 -37.35 14.99
CA SER A 40 -12.69 -37.81 14.45
C SER A 40 -13.68 -36.78 13.89
N THR A 41 -13.96 -36.99 12.62
CA THR A 41 -15.11 -36.59 11.82
C THR A 41 -16.44 -36.98 12.43
N PRO A 42 -17.45 -36.13 12.47
CA PRO A 42 -18.84 -36.55 12.37
C PRO A 42 -19.38 -36.28 10.96
N SER A 43 -19.84 -37.37 10.36
CA SER A 43 -20.69 -37.43 9.17
C SER A 43 -22.01 -36.77 9.53
N ALA A 44 -22.42 -35.71 8.89
CA ALA A 44 -23.73 -35.14 8.98
C ALA A 44 -24.47 -35.29 7.64
N THR A 45 -25.50 -36.05 7.71
CA THR A 45 -26.55 -36.36 6.76
C THR A 45 -27.20 -35.10 6.19
N VAL A 46 -27.30 -35.02 4.89
CA VAL A 46 -28.02 -33.98 4.15
C VAL A 46 -29.51 -34.27 4.16
N PRO A 47 -30.38 -33.39 4.64
CA PRO A 47 -31.79 -33.41 4.27
C PRO A 47 -31.99 -32.58 3.00
N SER A 48 -32.52 -33.25 1.99
CA SER A 48 -33.14 -32.68 0.80
C SER A 48 -34.35 -31.85 1.25
N ALA A 49 -34.37 -30.56 0.95
CA ALA A 49 -35.56 -29.73 1.12
C ALA A 49 -35.79 -28.88 -0.12
N GLU A 50 -37.01 -28.95 -0.55
CA GLU A 50 -37.71 -28.40 -1.68
C GLU A 50 -37.44 -26.93 -2.01
N LEU A 51 -37.52 -26.65 -3.30
CA LEU A 51 -37.49 -25.37 -3.97
C LEU A 51 -38.76 -24.56 -3.70
N PRO A 52 -38.72 -23.38 -3.10
CA PRO A 52 -39.79 -22.40 -3.29
C PRO A 52 -39.42 -21.45 -4.44
N THR A 53 -40.22 -21.47 -5.46
CA THR A 53 -40.34 -20.42 -6.47
C THR A 53 -40.68 -19.09 -5.79
N SER A 54 -39.71 -18.17 -5.77
CA SER A 54 -39.95 -16.77 -5.34
C SER A 54 -39.74 -15.82 -6.49
N THR A 55 -40.81 -15.21 -6.86
CA THR A 55 -41.00 -14.04 -7.71
C THR A 55 -39.97 -12.94 -7.40
N THR A 56 -39.28 -12.50 -8.42
CA THR A 56 -38.33 -11.38 -8.43
C THR A 56 -39.06 -10.05 -8.30
N PRO A 57 -38.78 -9.22 -7.27
CA PRO A 57 -38.95 -7.77 -7.35
C PRO A 57 -37.61 -7.16 -7.81
N GLY A 58 -37.70 -6.25 -8.78
CA GLY A 58 -36.57 -5.60 -9.40
C GLY A 58 -35.60 -4.98 -8.38
N ALA A 59 -34.33 -5.40 -8.45
CA ALA A 59 -33.24 -4.80 -7.71
C ALA A 59 -32.91 -3.43 -8.29
N PRO A 60 -32.69 -2.40 -7.43
CA PRO A 60 -32.11 -1.15 -7.89
C PRO A 60 -30.68 -1.43 -8.37
N THR A 61 -30.40 -1.13 -9.62
CA THR A 61 -29.06 -1.15 -10.19
C THR A 61 -28.24 -0.08 -9.50
N THR A 62 -27.60 -0.43 -8.39
CA THR A 62 -26.47 0.33 -7.86
C THR A 62 -25.36 0.25 -8.92
N LYS A 63 -25.09 1.34 -9.59
CA LYS A 63 -23.91 1.48 -10.45
C LYS A 63 -22.69 1.36 -9.51
N THR A 64 -22.22 0.14 -9.33
CA THR A 64 -20.88 -0.11 -8.79
C THR A 64 -19.93 0.53 -9.79
N SER A 65 -19.31 1.64 -9.40
CA SER A 65 -18.19 2.21 -10.14
C SER A 65 -17.09 1.18 -10.15
N SER A 66 -16.97 0.47 -11.27
CA SER A 66 -15.87 -0.46 -11.54
C SER A 66 -14.56 0.34 -11.35
N PRO A 67 -13.52 -0.23 -10.73
CA PRO A 67 -12.20 0.39 -10.70
C PRO A 67 -11.86 0.81 -12.12
N GLN A 68 -11.50 2.07 -12.30
CA GLN A 68 -11.19 2.63 -13.62
C GLN A 68 -9.96 1.91 -14.14
N GLU A 69 -10.18 0.97 -15.05
CA GLU A 69 -9.13 0.27 -15.78
C GLU A 69 -8.29 1.33 -16.50
N PRO A 70 -6.94 1.30 -16.36
CA PRO A 70 -6.09 2.25 -17.06
C PRO A 70 -6.37 2.18 -18.55
N PRO A 71 -6.39 3.29 -19.29
CA PRO A 71 -6.73 3.30 -20.72
C PRO A 71 -5.82 2.34 -21.48
N ALA A 72 -6.44 1.37 -22.17
CA ALA A 72 -5.74 0.40 -23.01
C ALA A 72 -5.14 1.13 -24.22
N GLY A 73 -3.84 0.94 -24.51
CA GLY A 73 -3.29 1.36 -25.78
C GLY A 73 -1.87 1.93 -25.82
N ASP A 74 -1.12 1.95 -24.73
CA ASP A 74 0.25 2.50 -24.72
C ASP A 74 1.37 1.46 -24.90
N GLY A 75 1.01 0.21 -25.20
CA GLY A 75 1.96 -0.91 -25.39
C GLY A 75 2.57 -1.47 -24.11
N ARG A 76 2.19 -0.95 -22.92
CA ARG A 76 2.67 -1.46 -21.63
C ARG A 76 1.87 -2.66 -21.17
N ALA A 77 2.53 -3.60 -20.50
CA ALA A 77 1.87 -4.72 -19.83
C ALA A 77 0.99 -4.17 -18.67
N SER A 78 -0.18 -4.76 -18.49
CA SER A 78 -1.04 -4.45 -17.34
C SER A 78 -0.69 -5.35 -16.17
N SER A 79 -0.63 -4.79 -14.96
CA SER A 79 -0.41 -5.51 -13.70
C SER A 79 -1.30 -4.90 -12.60
N THR A 80 -1.20 -5.42 -11.37
CA THR A 80 -1.96 -4.92 -10.22
C THR A 80 -1.00 -4.47 -9.13
N VAL A 81 -1.27 -3.32 -8.52
CA VAL A 81 -0.58 -2.91 -7.29
C VAL A 81 -1.27 -3.56 -6.09
N VAL A 82 -0.50 -4.19 -5.22
CA VAL A 82 -0.98 -4.74 -3.94
C VAL A 82 -0.68 -3.72 -2.84
N ILE A 83 -1.72 -3.16 -2.23
CA ILE A 83 -1.57 -2.34 -1.02
C ILE A 83 -1.36 -3.28 0.17
N THR A 84 -0.26 -3.09 0.90
CA THR A 84 0.11 -3.91 2.08
C THR A 84 -0.29 -3.26 3.40
N SER A 85 -0.36 -1.93 3.43
CA SER A 85 -0.79 -1.20 4.61
C SER A 85 -1.39 0.15 4.26
N THR A 86 -2.40 0.55 5.04
CA THR A 86 -2.96 1.89 5.08
C THR A 86 -3.17 2.27 6.54
N ASN A 87 -2.55 3.35 7.01
CA ASN A 87 -2.72 3.78 8.38
C ASN A 87 -2.67 5.31 8.53
N TRP A 88 -3.29 5.78 9.62
CA TRP A 88 -3.09 7.13 10.13
C TRP A 88 -2.03 7.09 11.24
N ASN A 89 -0.89 7.71 11.02
CA ASN A 89 0.15 7.85 12.02
C ASN A 89 -0.18 9.03 12.94
N LYS A 90 -0.58 8.73 14.18
CA LYS A 90 -0.99 9.75 15.17
C LYS A 90 0.17 10.65 15.62
N ALA A 91 1.38 10.12 15.67
CA ALA A 91 2.55 10.88 16.13
C ALA A 91 2.99 11.94 15.10
N SER A 92 3.06 11.55 13.83
CA SER A 92 3.43 12.45 12.74
C SER A 92 2.23 13.17 12.12
N ARG A 93 1.00 12.75 12.46
CA ARG A 93 -0.27 13.22 11.88
C ARG A 93 -0.30 13.13 10.36
N ASN A 94 0.10 11.98 9.83
CA ASN A 94 0.17 11.70 8.40
C ASN A 94 -0.63 10.45 8.05
N VAL A 95 -1.16 10.41 6.84
CA VAL A 95 -1.57 9.16 6.20
C VAL A 95 -0.33 8.49 5.63
N GLU A 96 -0.17 7.21 5.93
CA GLU A 96 0.90 6.36 5.42
C GLU A 96 0.30 5.17 4.67
N VAL A 97 0.73 4.95 3.43
CA VAL A 97 0.30 3.84 2.58
C VAL A 97 1.52 3.16 1.99
N SER A 98 1.55 1.84 2.04
CA SER A 98 2.61 1.03 1.42
C SER A 98 2.01 0.01 0.46
N GLY A 99 2.79 -0.35 -0.56
CA GLY A 99 2.38 -1.33 -1.55
C GLY A 99 3.53 -1.77 -2.44
N TYR A 100 3.26 -2.73 -3.31
CA TYR A 100 4.21 -3.25 -4.29
C TYR A 100 3.49 -3.70 -5.57
N VAL A 101 4.27 -3.89 -6.64
CA VAL A 101 3.83 -4.50 -7.89
C VAL A 101 4.58 -5.82 -8.07
N PRO A 102 3.93 -6.94 -8.46
CA PRO A 102 4.58 -8.23 -8.64
C PRO A 102 5.36 -8.33 -9.96
N VAL A 103 6.21 -7.33 -10.22
CA VAL A 103 7.18 -7.27 -11.33
C VAL A 103 8.48 -6.68 -10.80
N VAL A 104 9.61 -7.05 -11.38
CA VAL A 104 10.94 -6.52 -10.97
C VAL A 104 11.38 -5.50 -12.01
N GLU A 105 11.30 -4.21 -11.67
CA GLU A 105 11.67 -3.09 -12.55
C GLU A 105 12.35 -1.97 -11.76
N SER A 106 13.35 -1.32 -12.35
CA SER A 106 14.15 -0.27 -11.68
C SER A 106 13.76 1.15 -12.09
N ASP A 107 12.90 1.31 -13.11
CA ASP A 107 12.51 2.61 -13.67
C ASP A 107 11.06 3.00 -13.33
N GLY A 108 10.43 2.24 -12.43
CA GLY A 108 9.04 2.43 -12.05
C GLY A 108 8.83 3.60 -11.10
N ARG A 109 7.68 4.25 -11.23
CA ARG A 109 7.20 5.31 -10.35
C ARG A 109 5.84 4.95 -9.79
N CYS A 110 5.71 5.03 -8.48
CA CYS A 110 4.46 4.88 -7.77
C CYS A 110 3.83 6.25 -7.49
N THR A 111 2.53 6.37 -7.66
CA THR A 111 1.75 7.55 -7.28
C THR A 111 0.61 7.12 -6.37
N LEU A 112 0.61 7.60 -5.14
CA LEU A 112 -0.53 7.47 -4.22
C LEU A 112 -1.49 8.63 -4.45
N ALA A 113 -2.76 8.33 -4.64
CA ALA A 113 -3.85 9.29 -4.65
C ALA A 113 -4.82 9.02 -3.49
N LEU A 114 -5.08 10.02 -2.67
CA LEU A 114 -6.17 10.03 -1.69
C LEU A 114 -7.32 10.86 -2.25
N GLN A 115 -8.53 10.28 -2.27
CA GLN A 115 -9.72 10.91 -2.82
C GLN A 115 -10.86 10.98 -1.81
N ARG A 116 -11.54 12.13 -1.76
CA ARG A 116 -12.74 12.36 -0.95
C ARG A 116 -13.55 13.52 -1.52
N ASN A 117 -14.85 13.29 -1.75
CA ASN A 117 -15.79 14.35 -2.16
C ASN A 117 -15.26 15.23 -3.32
N GLY A 118 -14.67 14.62 -4.36
CA GLY A 118 -14.08 15.32 -5.50
C GLY A 118 -12.71 15.96 -5.24
N LEU A 119 -12.21 15.97 -4.00
CA LEU A 119 -10.85 16.39 -3.69
C LEU A 119 -9.88 15.23 -3.89
N THR A 120 -8.71 15.53 -4.48
CA THR A 120 -7.62 14.56 -4.66
C THR A 120 -6.32 15.15 -4.09
N LYS A 121 -5.61 14.34 -3.29
CA LYS A 121 -4.26 14.62 -2.81
C LYS A 121 -3.33 13.52 -3.28
N THR A 122 -2.15 13.88 -3.77
CA THR A 122 -1.20 12.92 -4.35
C THR A 122 0.19 13.06 -3.76
N THR A 123 0.91 11.94 -3.73
CA THR A 123 2.36 11.90 -3.49
C THR A 123 2.97 10.83 -4.38
N GLN A 124 4.27 10.92 -4.63
CA GLN A 124 4.99 9.99 -5.49
C GLN A 124 6.21 9.41 -4.80
N SER A 125 6.58 8.20 -5.19
CA SER A 125 7.83 7.55 -4.83
C SER A 125 8.43 6.83 -6.04
N THR A 126 9.75 6.62 -6.01
CA THR A 126 10.41 5.73 -6.96
C THR A 126 10.19 4.29 -6.54
N GLY A 127 9.89 3.41 -7.49
CA GLY A 127 9.83 1.97 -7.25
C GLY A 127 11.23 1.42 -6.94
N ASN A 128 11.33 0.62 -5.89
CA ASN A 128 12.57 -0.07 -5.52
C ASN A 128 12.43 -1.54 -5.86
N PRO A 129 13.23 -2.08 -6.80
CA PRO A 129 13.19 -3.50 -7.15
C PRO A 129 13.64 -4.37 -5.98
N ASP A 130 12.96 -5.50 -5.80
CA ASP A 130 13.26 -6.56 -4.85
C ASP A 130 13.37 -7.88 -5.61
N ALA A 131 13.57 -9.01 -4.94
CA ALA A 131 13.78 -10.32 -5.55
C ALA A 131 12.66 -10.76 -6.51
N SER A 132 11.40 -10.39 -6.26
CA SER A 132 10.24 -10.81 -7.06
C SER A 132 9.20 -9.70 -7.29
N SER A 133 9.48 -8.48 -6.86
CA SER A 133 8.53 -7.37 -6.92
C SER A 133 9.24 -6.03 -7.01
N THR A 134 8.48 -4.97 -7.25
CA THR A 134 8.96 -3.59 -7.09
C THR A 134 8.14 -2.93 -5.98
N SER A 135 8.81 -2.56 -4.89
CA SER A 135 8.21 -1.90 -3.75
C SER A 135 7.99 -0.41 -4.03
N CYS A 136 6.81 0.10 -3.71
CA CYS A 136 6.52 1.54 -3.68
C CYS A 136 7.03 2.22 -2.39
N GLY A 137 7.52 1.44 -1.42
CA GLY A 137 7.93 1.94 -0.12
C GLY A 137 6.75 2.51 0.68
N ARG A 138 7.08 3.34 1.66
CA ARG A 138 6.09 4.08 2.46
C ARG A 138 5.84 5.44 1.81
N MET A 139 4.65 5.64 1.29
CA MET A 139 4.20 6.92 0.75
C MET A 139 3.39 7.66 1.80
N THR A 140 3.67 8.94 1.96
CA THR A 140 3.11 9.76 3.06
C THR A 140 2.41 10.99 2.50
N ILE A 141 1.21 11.29 3.01
CA ILE A 141 0.49 12.54 2.77
C ILE A 141 0.23 13.20 4.12
N PRO A 142 0.69 14.46 4.32
CA PRO A 142 0.47 15.19 5.56
C PRO A 142 -1.01 15.39 5.88
N GLY A 143 -1.41 15.16 7.13
CA GLY A 143 -2.77 15.36 7.58
C GLY A 143 -3.24 16.80 7.50
N SER A 144 -2.32 17.78 7.54
CA SER A 144 -2.63 19.20 7.31
C SER A 144 -3.22 19.49 5.91
N GLN A 145 -3.06 18.56 4.95
CA GLN A 145 -3.64 18.67 3.62
C GLN A 145 -4.98 17.93 3.49
N LEU A 146 -5.40 17.24 4.55
CA LEU A 146 -6.56 16.35 4.56
C LEU A 146 -7.61 16.89 5.53
N SER A 147 -8.88 16.85 5.13
CA SER A 147 -9.98 17.07 6.05
C SER A 147 -10.31 15.79 6.82
N PRO A 148 -10.79 15.88 8.08
CA PRO A 148 -11.23 14.71 8.84
C PRO A 148 -12.26 13.88 8.12
N GLY A 149 -12.22 12.56 8.30
CA GLY A 149 -13.17 11.55 7.80
C GLY A 149 -12.56 10.55 6.82
N ARG A 150 -13.42 9.82 6.13
CA ARG A 150 -13.04 8.68 5.29
C ARG A 150 -12.52 9.11 3.92
N TRP A 151 -11.33 8.65 3.59
CA TRP A 151 -10.66 8.84 2.29
C TRP A 151 -10.47 7.50 1.59
N THR A 152 -10.44 7.54 0.27
CA THR A 152 -10.13 6.39 -0.59
C THR A 152 -8.70 6.53 -1.09
N ALA A 153 -7.86 5.53 -0.83
CA ALA A 153 -6.49 5.45 -1.29
C ALA A 153 -6.39 4.54 -2.51
N VAL A 154 -5.69 5.00 -3.54
CA VAL A 154 -5.33 4.21 -4.73
C VAL A 154 -3.86 4.46 -5.02
N ILE A 155 -3.10 3.40 -5.27
CA ILE A 155 -1.73 3.49 -5.77
C ILE A 155 -1.75 3.13 -7.25
N THR A 156 -1.13 3.96 -8.08
CA THR A 156 -0.82 3.64 -9.48
C THR A 156 0.67 3.50 -9.66
N TYR A 157 1.08 2.58 -10.52
CA TYR A 157 2.47 2.32 -10.89
C TYR A 157 2.64 2.48 -12.39
N LEU A 158 3.74 3.11 -12.78
CA LEU A 158 4.10 3.30 -14.17
C LEU A 158 5.61 3.14 -14.36
N SER A 159 5.98 2.28 -15.31
CA SER A 159 7.34 2.12 -15.86
C SER A 159 7.31 2.22 -17.38
N LYS A 160 8.44 1.96 -18.01
CA LYS A 160 8.49 1.85 -19.48
C LYS A 160 7.71 0.63 -19.99
N ALA A 161 7.76 -0.48 -19.25
CA ALA A 161 7.20 -1.76 -19.67
C ALA A 161 5.84 -2.07 -19.02
N THR A 162 5.55 -1.54 -17.82
CA THR A 162 4.37 -1.93 -17.04
C THR A 162 3.58 -0.71 -16.57
N ARG A 163 2.26 -0.88 -16.52
CA ARG A 163 1.33 -0.04 -15.77
C ARG A 163 0.51 -0.89 -14.83
N ALA A 164 0.22 -0.37 -13.64
CA ALA A 164 -0.59 -1.07 -12.66
C ALA A 164 -1.39 -0.08 -11.80
N ALA A 165 -2.50 -0.56 -11.25
CA ALA A 165 -3.30 0.17 -10.28
C ALA A 165 -3.73 -0.78 -9.17
N SER A 166 -3.91 -0.24 -7.95
CA SER A 166 -4.47 -1.00 -6.84
C SER A 166 -5.99 -0.96 -6.84
N SER A 167 -6.62 -1.95 -6.20
CA SER A 167 -7.98 -1.78 -5.70
C SER A 167 -8.03 -0.61 -4.70
N PRO A 168 -9.18 0.11 -4.61
CA PRO A 168 -9.35 1.16 -3.62
C PRO A 168 -9.26 0.63 -2.20
N ALA A 169 -8.50 1.31 -1.32
CA ALA A 169 -8.43 1.03 0.10
C ALA A 169 -8.96 2.23 0.90
N MET A 170 -9.68 1.96 1.99
CA MET A 170 -10.27 3.02 2.82
C MET A 170 -9.35 3.37 3.97
N ILE A 171 -9.26 4.66 4.29
CA ILE A 171 -8.54 5.18 5.45
C ILE A 171 -9.35 6.27 6.15
N GLU A 172 -9.36 6.24 7.49
CA GLU A 172 -10.02 7.26 8.31
C GLU A 172 -9.00 8.27 8.80
N VAL A 173 -9.23 9.55 8.54
CA VAL A 173 -8.45 10.68 9.03
C VAL A 173 -9.25 11.31 10.18
N PRO A 174 -8.70 11.39 11.40
CA PRO A 174 -9.41 11.91 12.57
C PRO A 174 -9.71 13.40 12.50
#